data_37ba2355d36d8c2f2c947866c288a8f9
#
_entry.id   37ba2355d36d8c2f2c947866c288a8f9
#
_cell.length_a   1.000
_cell.length_b   1.000
_cell.length_c   1.000
_cell.angle_alpha   90.00
_cell.angle_beta   90.00
_cell.angle_gamma   90.00
#
_symmetry.space_group_name_H-M   'P 1'
#
loop_
_entity.id
_entity.type
_entity.pdbx_description
1 polymer ?
#
loop_
_entity_poly.entity_id
_entity_poly.type
_entity_poly.pdbx_seq_one_letter_code
_entity_poly.pdbx_strand_id
1 'polypeptide(L)'
;MKTVSEVYSSSLEVKKSKFISFLTPFSLFEETLAKLKEEHPKARHFVTAFRYLNENNQIVEGFSDDKEPRGSSGKPTLKVLEGNSLINVGIITVRYFGGILLGVGGLVRAYSDVANLVIKNANLIEYKDIFEYAFSASYDKTREIEYLIKKHNIFVLDRGFGSDGIEYKIKDDIEKINLIKGAL
;
A
#
# COMPACT_ATOMS: atom_id res chain seq x y z
N MET A 1 8.02 0.53 -7.78
CA MET A 1 7.12 -0.24 -6.89
C MET A 1 5.70 0.25 -7.08
N LYS A 2 4.67 -0.56 -6.71
CA LYS A 2 3.27 -0.20 -6.83
C LYS A 2 2.58 -0.27 -5.46
N THR A 3 1.46 0.42 -5.32
CA THR A 3 0.64 0.45 -4.11
C THR A 3 -0.84 0.54 -4.46
N VAL A 4 -1.71 0.61 -3.45
CA VAL A 4 -3.14 0.87 -3.62
C VAL A 4 -3.58 2.02 -2.71
N SER A 5 -4.63 2.75 -3.11
CA SER A 5 -5.20 3.86 -2.33
C SER A 5 -6.47 3.48 -1.54
N GLU A 6 -7.04 2.30 -1.82
CA GLU A 6 -8.28 1.83 -1.21
C GLU A 6 -8.24 0.31 -1.01
N VAL A 7 -9.23 -0.25 -0.33
CA VAL A 7 -9.34 -1.69 -0.06
C VAL A 7 -10.03 -2.38 -1.22
N TYR A 8 -9.39 -3.44 -1.74
CA TYR A 8 -9.95 -4.33 -2.76
C TYR A 8 -10.20 -5.70 -2.18
N SER A 9 -11.20 -6.40 -2.69
CA SER A 9 -11.49 -7.78 -2.27
C SER A 9 -11.72 -8.71 -3.44
N SER A 10 -11.35 -9.97 -3.25
CA SER A 10 -11.65 -11.07 -4.17
C SER A 10 -11.82 -12.37 -3.41
N SER A 11 -12.56 -13.30 -3.97
CA SER A 11 -12.78 -14.60 -3.34
C SER A 11 -12.54 -15.76 -4.29
N LEU A 12 -12.10 -16.86 -3.71
CA LEU A 12 -11.85 -18.13 -4.40
C LEU A 12 -12.40 -19.28 -3.57
N GLU A 13 -12.98 -20.28 -4.22
CA GLU A 13 -13.40 -21.51 -3.57
C GLU A 13 -12.55 -22.68 -4.06
N VAL A 14 -12.00 -23.46 -3.11
CA VAL A 14 -11.21 -24.66 -3.39
C VAL A 14 -11.68 -25.78 -2.49
N LYS A 15 -12.16 -26.88 -3.06
CA LYS A 15 -12.68 -28.05 -2.32
C LYS A 15 -13.65 -27.65 -1.19
N LYS A 16 -14.63 -26.83 -1.51
CA LYS A 16 -15.62 -26.25 -0.58
C LYS A 16 -15.05 -25.30 0.50
N SER A 17 -13.75 -25.13 0.60
CA SER A 17 -13.16 -24.06 1.43
C SER A 17 -13.26 -22.73 0.69
N LYS A 18 -13.76 -21.70 1.37
CA LYS A 18 -13.87 -20.35 0.82
C LYS A 18 -12.75 -19.46 1.37
N PHE A 19 -12.03 -18.80 0.47
CA PHE A 19 -10.98 -17.84 0.75
C PHE A 19 -11.45 -16.47 0.26
N ILE A 20 -11.44 -15.46 1.14
CA ILE A 20 -11.78 -14.07 0.81
C ILE A 20 -10.55 -13.24 1.13
N SER A 21 -9.91 -12.69 0.13
CA SER A 21 -8.68 -11.91 0.28
C SER A 21 -8.97 -10.43 0.09
N PHE A 22 -8.37 -9.63 0.97
CA PHE A 22 -8.46 -8.18 0.97
C PHE A 22 -7.07 -7.60 0.82
N LEU A 23 -6.85 -6.80 -0.24
CA LEU A 23 -5.65 -6.01 -0.43
C LEU A 23 -5.95 -4.59 0.07
N THR A 24 -5.17 -4.10 1.02
CA THR A 24 -5.39 -2.82 1.69
C THR A 24 -4.14 -1.95 1.69
N PRO A 25 -4.24 -0.61 1.65
CA PRO A 25 -3.15 0.26 2.04
C PRO A 25 -2.64 -0.13 3.43
N PHE A 26 -1.33 -0.11 3.66
CA PHE A 26 -0.78 -0.48 4.97
C PHE A 26 -1.28 0.41 6.11
N SER A 27 -1.56 1.68 5.83
CA SER A 27 -2.16 2.62 6.80
C SER A 27 -3.54 2.21 7.33
N LEU A 28 -4.27 1.39 6.57
CA LEU A 28 -5.60 0.87 6.96
C LEU A 28 -5.55 -0.61 7.39
N PHE A 29 -4.36 -1.21 7.45
CA PHE A 29 -4.22 -2.66 7.63
C PHE A 29 -4.81 -3.16 8.95
N GLU A 30 -4.45 -2.55 10.07
CA GLU A 30 -4.92 -2.96 11.40
C GLU A 30 -6.42 -2.72 11.58
N GLU A 31 -6.93 -1.58 11.10
CA GLU A 31 -8.35 -1.25 11.13
C GLU A 31 -9.14 -2.27 10.29
N THR A 32 -8.67 -2.57 9.08
CA THR A 32 -9.29 -3.56 8.19
C THR A 32 -9.30 -4.95 8.84
N LEU A 33 -8.18 -5.37 9.45
CA LEU A 33 -8.11 -6.66 10.14
C LEU A 33 -9.10 -6.75 11.31
N ALA A 34 -9.21 -5.69 12.12
CA ALA A 34 -10.15 -5.64 13.23
C ALA A 34 -11.61 -5.75 12.73
N LYS A 35 -11.97 -4.96 11.74
CA LYS A 35 -13.30 -4.98 11.11
C LYS A 35 -13.65 -6.35 10.53
N LEU A 36 -12.71 -6.98 9.81
CA LEU A 36 -12.95 -8.31 9.22
C LEU A 36 -13.15 -9.40 10.28
N LYS A 37 -12.50 -9.31 11.44
CA LYS A 37 -12.75 -10.23 12.55
C LYS A 37 -14.16 -10.10 13.13
N GLU A 38 -14.71 -8.89 13.15
CA GLU A 38 -16.08 -8.63 13.57
C GLU A 38 -17.11 -9.09 12.52
N GLU A 39 -16.84 -8.84 11.24
CA GLU A 39 -17.73 -9.20 10.13
C GLU A 39 -17.74 -10.71 9.84
N HIS A 40 -16.65 -11.41 10.17
CA HIS A 40 -16.48 -12.85 9.90
C HIS A 40 -16.31 -13.71 11.17
N PRO A 41 -17.20 -13.65 12.16
CA PRO A 41 -17.02 -14.31 13.47
C PRO A 41 -16.97 -15.85 13.38
N LYS A 42 -17.43 -16.42 12.28
CA LYS A 42 -17.39 -17.88 12.02
C LYS A 42 -16.12 -18.33 11.29
N ALA A 43 -15.31 -17.41 10.80
CA ALA A 43 -14.04 -17.76 10.16
C ALA A 43 -13.02 -18.20 11.22
N ARG A 44 -12.19 -19.18 10.85
CA ARG A 44 -11.17 -19.74 11.76
C ARG A 44 -9.79 -19.14 11.55
N HIS A 45 -9.52 -18.60 10.37
CA HIS A 45 -8.20 -18.11 9.97
C HIS A 45 -8.31 -16.74 9.31
N PHE A 46 -7.48 -15.81 9.81
CA PHE A 46 -7.24 -14.49 9.26
C PHE A 46 -5.76 -14.38 8.93
N VAL A 47 -5.38 -15.01 7.84
CA VAL A 47 -3.99 -15.05 7.38
C VAL A 47 -3.60 -13.68 6.86
N THR A 48 -2.42 -13.21 7.25
CA THR A 48 -1.94 -11.88 6.89
C THR A 48 -0.56 -11.92 6.26
N ALA A 49 -0.30 -10.95 5.40
CA ALA A 49 1.04 -10.59 4.93
C ALA A 49 1.08 -9.10 4.60
N PHE A 50 2.21 -8.45 4.84
CA PHE A 50 2.36 -7.02 4.55
C PHE A 50 3.79 -6.67 4.14
N ARG A 51 3.91 -5.55 3.42
CA ARG A 51 5.17 -4.88 3.07
C ARG A 51 4.97 -3.38 3.15
N TYR A 52 5.86 -2.70 3.88
CA TYR A 52 5.82 -1.23 3.96
C TYR A 52 7.23 -0.65 4.10
N LEU A 53 7.36 0.65 3.84
CA LEU A 53 8.57 1.42 4.11
C LEU A 53 8.48 2.04 5.51
N ASN A 54 9.49 1.81 6.32
CA ASN A 54 9.62 2.51 7.60
C ASN A 54 10.10 3.96 7.40
N GLU A 55 10.26 4.70 8.50
CA GLU A 55 10.73 6.09 8.50
C GLU A 55 12.12 6.28 7.87
N ASN A 56 12.92 5.22 7.79
CA ASN A 56 14.25 5.22 7.16
C ASN A 56 14.21 4.72 5.70
N ASN A 57 13.04 4.64 5.08
CA ASN A 57 12.81 4.09 3.74
C ASN A 57 13.32 2.64 3.56
N GLN A 58 13.34 1.86 4.65
CA GLN A 58 13.67 0.44 4.60
C GLN A 58 12.40 -0.39 4.48
N ILE A 59 12.44 -1.41 3.64
CA ILE A 59 11.33 -2.34 3.48
C ILE A 59 11.21 -3.20 4.73
N VAL A 60 10.04 -3.16 5.35
CA VAL A 60 9.62 -4.02 6.45
C VAL A 60 8.57 -4.98 5.95
N GLU A 61 8.76 -6.25 6.22
CA GLU A 61 7.89 -7.34 5.78
C GLU A 61 7.45 -8.20 6.96
N GLY A 62 6.23 -8.68 6.91
CA GLY A 62 5.73 -9.60 7.92
C GLY A 62 4.57 -10.44 7.42
N PHE A 63 4.34 -11.55 8.11
CA PHE A 63 3.21 -12.43 7.83
C PHE A 63 2.76 -13.20 9.06
N SER A 64 1.52 -13.69 9.03
CA SER A 64 0.97 -14.62 10.01
C SER A 64 0.18 -15.72 9.31
N ASP A 65 0.44 -16.97 9.70
CA ASP A 65 -0.33 -18.13 9.23
C ASP A 65 -1.66 -18.31 10.00
N ASP A 66 -1.87 -17.60 11.10
CA ASP A 66 -3.06 -17.63 11.98
C ASP A 66 -3.64 -19.05 12.17
N LYS A 67 -2.84 -19.95 12.74
CA LYS A 67 -3.16 -21.35 13.04
C LYS A 67 -3.28 -22.25 11.82
N GLU A 68 -3.02 -21.81 10.61
CA GLU A 68 -2.74 -22.71 9.50
C GLU A 68 -1.37 -23.40 9.69
N PRO A 69 -1.09 -24.53 9.03
CA PRO A 69 0.23 -25.14 9.09
C PRO A 69 1.35 -24.15 8.75
N ARG A 70 2.41 -24.16 9.54
CA ARG A 70 3.52 -23.17 9.45
C ARG A 70 4.05 -23.02 8.02
N GLY A 71 4.06 -21.80 7.51
CA GLY A 71 4.58 -21.43 6.20
C GLY A 71 3.69 -21.83 5.03
N SER A 72 2.46 -22.32 5.29
CA SER A 72 1.54 -22.75 4.22
C SER A 72 0.59 -21.67 3.72
N SER A 73 0.58 -20.49 4.35
CA SER A 73 -0.42 -19.45 4.06
C SER A 73 0.16 -18.05 4.04
N GLY A 74 0.60 -17.50 5.17
CA GLY A 74 1.12 -16.14 5.25
C GLY A 74 2.40 -15.94 4.45
N LYS A 75 3.35 -16.88 4.52
CA LYS A 75 4.59 -16.83 3.75
C LYS A 75 4.36 -16.85 2.23
N PRO A 76 3.54 -17.76 1.66
CA PRO A 76 3.15 -17.73 0.25
C PRO A 76 2.49 -16.39 -0.15
N THR A 77 1.59 -15.85 0.69
CA THR A 77 0.96 -14.56 0.45
C THR A 77 1.98 -13.41 0.39
N LEU A 78 2.97 -13.39 1.30
CA LEU A 78 4.08 -12.42 1.26
C LEU A 78 4.88 -12.52 -0.04
N LYS A 79 5.19 -13.74 -0.50
CA LYS A 79 5.89 -13.95 -1.78
C LYS A 79 5.11 -13.41 -2.98
N VAL A 80 3.79 -13.44 -2.93
CA VAL A 80 2.95 -12.82 -3.98
C VAL A 80 3.08 -11.30 -3.95
N LEU A 81 3.11 -10.65 -2.77
CA LEU A 81 3.36 -9.21 -2.64
C LEU A 81 4.72 -8.82 -3.20
N GLU A 82 5.78 -9.57 -2.85
CA GLU A 82 7.15 -9.37 -3.35
C GLU A 82 7.20 -9.48 -4.89
N GLY A 83 6.65 -10.58 -5.44
CA GLY A 83 6.66 -10.85 -6.88
C GLY A 83 5.91 -9.81 -7.72
N ASN A 84 4.90 -9.16 -7.14
CA ASN A 84 4.17 -8.06 -7.79
C ASN A 84 4.78 -6.67 -7.51
N SER A 85 5.93 -6.59 -6.82
CA SER A 85 6.62 -5.35 -6.45
C SER A 85 5.73 -4.36 -5.69
N LEU A 86 4.83 -4.88 -4.83
CA LEU A 86 3.93 -4.06 -4.02
C LEU A 86 4.63 -3.55 -2.77
N ILE A 87 4.30 -2.32 -2.39
CA ILE A 87 4.82 -1.64 -1.18
C ILE A 87 3.73 -0.81 -0.53
N ASN A 88 3.84 -0.59 0.78
CA ASN A 88 2.85 0.10 1.61
C ASN A 88 1.45 -0.52 1.53
N VAL A 89 1.43 -1.85 1.51
CA VAL A 89 0.20 -2.66 1.40
C VAL A 89 0.22 -3.83 2.37
N GLY A 90 -0.98 -4.32 2.68
CA GLY A 90 -1.18 -5.62 3.32
C GLY A 90 -2.24 -6.45 2.61
N ILE A 91 -2.12 -7.76 2.74
CA ILE A 91 -3.17 -8.72 2.36
C ILE A 91 -3.67 -9.41 3.63
N ILE A 92 -4.99 -9.49 3.76
CA ILE A 92 -5.69 -10.23 4.79
C ILE A 92 -6.58 -11.25 4.09
N THR A 93 -6.38 -12.54 4.35
CA THR A 93 -7.22 -13.60 3.77
C THR A 93 -8.02 -14.29 4.85
N VAL A 94 -9.34 -14.14 4.77
CA VAL A 94 -10.33 -14.82 5.62
C VAL A 94 -10.64 -16.18 5.02
N ARG A 95 -10.49 -17.26 5.81
CA ARG A 95 -10.79 -18.62 5.34
C ARG A 95 -11.93 -19.26 6.13
N TYR A 96 -12.86 -19.85 5.36
CA TYR A 96 -13.87 -20.79 5.84
C TYR A 96 -13.50 -22.21 5.40
N PHE A 97 -13.37 -23.12 6.37
CA PHE A 97 -13.07 -24.52 6.08
C PHE A 97 -14.29 -25.25 5.48
N GLY A 98 -14.10 -25.90 4.36
CA GLY A 98 -15.15 -26.61 3.62
C GLY A 98 -15.32 -28.09 3.95
N GLY A 99 -14.72 -28.58 5.04
CA GLY A 99 -14.80 -29.99 5.45
C GLY A 99 -13.81 -30.92 4.75
N ILE A 100 -13.09 -30.48 3.74
CA ILE A 100 -12.10 -31.26 2.99
C ILE A 100 -10.70 -30.68 3.22
N LEU A 101 -9.77 -31.50 3.70
CA LEU A 101 -8.39 -31.06 3.89
C LEU A 101 -7.70 -30.83 2.53
N LEU A 102 -7.04 -29.67 2.41
CA LEU A 102 -6.30 -29.28 1.20
C LEU A 102 -4.88 -29.84 1.18
N GLY A 103 -4.33 -30.15 2.37
CA GLY A 103 -2.92 -30.41 2.57
C GLY A 103 -2.06 -29.15 2.43
N VAL A 104 -0.79 -29.21 2.87
CA VAL A 104 0.14 -28.07 2.86
C VAL A 104 0.30 -27.48 1.45
N GLY A 105 0.54 -28.31 0.45
CA GLY A 105 0.68 -27.85 -0.94
C GLY A 105 -0.59 -27.23 -1.52
N GLY A 106 -1.77 -27.76 -1.13
CA GLY A 106 -3.06 -27.18 -1.52
C GLY A 106 -3.33 -25.83 -0.89
N LEU A 107 -2.93 -25.66 0.38
CA LEU A 107 -3.01 -24.36 1.08
C LEU A 107 -2.09 -23.31 0.44
N VAL A 108 -0.82 -23.65 0.22
CA VAL A 108 0.15 -22.76 -0.45
C VAL A 108 -0.43 -22.24 -1.76
N ARG A 109 -0.98 -23.13 -2.58
CA ARG A 109 -1.58 -22.75 -3.87
C ARG A 109 -2.81 -21.86 -3.67
N ALA A 110 -3.76 -22.25 -2.82
CA ALA A 110 -5.01 -21.51 -2.62
C ALA A 110 -4.76 -20.08 -2.10
N TYR A 111 -3.85 -19.90 -1.12
CA TYR A 111 -3.49 -18.59 -0.61
C TYR A 111 -2.74 -17.73 -1.64
N SER A 112 -1.83 -18.31 -2.42
CA SER A 112 -1.17 -17.62 -3.51
C SER A 112 -2.15 -17.21 -4.61
N ASP A 113 -3.07 -18.09 -4.99
CA ASP A 113 -4.02 -17.86 -6.07
C ASP A 113 -5.01 -16.74 -5.70
N VAL A 114 -5.58 -16.75 -4.48
CA VAL A 114 -6.50 -15.69 -4.04
C VAL A 114 -5.79 -14.35 -3.84
N ALA A 115 -4.53 -14.35 -3.40
CA ALA A 115 -3.71 -13.15 -3.30
C ALA A 115 -3.42 -12.55 -4.69
N ASN A 116 -3.03 -13.37 -5.66
CA ASN A 116 -2.85 -12.92 -7.04
C ASN A 116 -4.17 -12.41 -7.65
N LEU A 117 -5.29 -13.06 -7.34
CA LEU A 117 -6.60 -12.67 -7.84
C LEU A 117 -7.01 -11.26 -7.34
N VAL A 118 -6.84 -10.97 -6.05
CA VAL A 118 -7.18 -9.63 -5.52
C VAL A 118 -6.26 -8.56 -6.09
N ILE A 119 -4.97 -8.84 -6.28
CA ILE A 119 -4.02 -7.92 -6.90
C ILE A 119 -4.39 -7.66 -8.37
N LYS A 120 -4.76 -8.69 -9.13
CA LYS A 120 -5.18 -8.56 -10.52
C LYS A 120 -6.43 -7.69 -10.69
N ASN A 121 -7.34 -7.73 -9.71
CA ASN A 121 -8.60 -6.98 -9.74
C ASN A 121 -8.48 -5.57 -9.12
N ALA A 122 -7.33 -5.25 -8.49
CA ALA A 122 -7.09 -3.95 -7.88
C ALA A 122 -6.58 -2.91 -8.89
N ASN A 123 -6.91 -1.65 -8.65
CA ASN A 123 -6.30 -0.53 -9.35
C ASN A 123 -4.96 -0.18 -8.69
N LEU A 124 -3.89 -0.71 -9.26
CA LEU A 124 -2.52 -0.46 -8.77
C LEU A 124 -2.03 0.90 -9.28
N ILE A 125 -1.48 1.69 -8.37
CA ILE A 125 -0.85 2.98 -8.67
C ILE A 125 0.66 2.91 -8.44
N GLU A 126 1.45 3.66 -9.21
CA GLU A 126 2.89 3.76 -8.98
C GLU A 126 3.15 4.41 -7.62
N TYR A 127 3.95 3.72 -6.79
CA TYR A 127 4.42 4.30 -5.54
C TYR A 127 5.53 5.32 -5.84
N LYS A 128 5.35 6.53 -5.33
CA LYS A 128 6.33 7.60 -5.39
C LYS A 128 6.68 8.04 -3.98
N ASP A 129 7.97 8.16 -3.69
CA ASP A 129 8.43 8.77 -2.45
C ASP A 129 8.04 10.25 -2.43
N ILE A 130 7.39 10.68 -1.37
CA ILE A 130 6.94 12.05 -1.18
C ILE A 130 7.86 12.74 -0.19
N PHE A 131 8.39 13.88 -0.58
CA PHE A 131 9.32 14.69 0.21
C PHE A 131 8.71 16.07 0.51
N GLU A 132 9.09 16.63 1.66
CA GLU A 132 8.83 18.04 1.96
C GLU A 132 10.06 18.85 1.57
N TYR A 133 9.83 20.01 0.94
CA TYR A 133 10.87 20.94 0.57
C TYR A 133 10.45 22.36 0.88
N ALA A 134 11.28 23.08 1.67
CA ALA A 134 11.10 24.48 1.98
C ALA A 134 12.14 25.31 1.22
N PHE A 135 11.70 26.44 0.66
CA PHE A 135 12.54 27.37 -0.08
C PHE A 135 11.97 28.77 -0.07
N SER A 136 12.80 29.76 -0.38
CA SER A 136 12.39 31.14 -0.59
C SER A 136 12.57 31.51 -2.05
N ALA A 137 11.62 32.23 -2.63
CA ALA A 137 11.69 32.74 -3.98
C ALA A 137 11.53 34.27 -3.94
N SER A 138 12.41 35.01 -4.59
CA SER A 138 12.29 36.47 -4.76
C SER A 138 11.04 36.82 -5.60
N TYR A 139 10.52 38.03 -5.47
CA TYR A 139 9.27 38.43 -6.14
C TYR A 139 9.34 38.34 -7.68
N ASP A 140 10.50 38.54 -8.27
CA ASP A 140 10.72 38.39 -9.72
C ASP A 140 10.60 36.89 -10.17
N LYS A 141 10.98 35.94 -9.32
CA LYS A 141 10.87 34.49 -9.59
C LYS A 141 9.49 33.92 -9.25
N THR A 142 8.72 34.60 -8.42
CA THR A 142 7.43 34.08 -7.91
C THR A 142 6.48 33.67 -9.03
N ARG A 143 6.43 34.43 -10.13
CA ARG A 143 5.54 34.12 -11.27
C ARG A 143 5.87 32.79 -11.91
N GLU A 144 7.14 32.49 -12.07
CA GLU A 144 7.62 31.21 -12.63
C GLU A 144 7.33 30.07 -11.68
N ILE A 145 7.62 30.24 -10.40
CA ILE A 145 7.37 29.24 -9.34
C ILE A 145 5.87 28.89 -9.26
N GLU A 146 4.99 29.90 -9.19
CA GLU A 146 3.54 29.67 -9.14
C GLU A 146 3.02 28.99 -10.42
N TYR A 147 3.59 29.31 -11.58
CA TYR A 147 3.27 28.62 -12.83
C TYR A 147 3.64 27.13 -12.77
N LEU A 148 4.84 26.80 -12.28
CA LEU A 148 5.30 25.40 -12.14
C LEU A 148 4.44 24.64 -11.13
N ILE A 149 4.14 25.24 -9.97
CA ILE A 149 3.28 24.68 -8.95
C ILE A 149 1.91 24.32 -9.56
N LYS A 150 1.29 25.23 -10.27
CA LYS A 150 -0.02 25.02 -10.90
C LYS A 150 0.04 24.00 -12.04
N LYS A 151 1.01 24.12 -12.94
CA LYS A 151 1.16 23.25 -14.12
C LYS A 151 1.37 21.78 -13.73
N HIS A 152 2.16 21.53 -12.69
CA HIS A 152 2.52 20.19 -12.25
C HIS A 152 1.69 19.71 -11.05
N ASN A 153 0.66 20.47 -10.63
CA ASN A 153 -0.16 20.18 -9.45
C ASN A 153 0.68 19.84 -8.21
N ILE A 154 1.69 20.68 -7.92
CA ILE A 154 2.55 20.51 -6.75
C ILE A 154 1.77 20.89 -5.50
N PHE A 155 1.80 20.03 -4.47
CA PHE A 155 1.07 20.29 -3.23
C PHE A 155 1.81 21.32 -2.36
N VAL A 156 1.19 22.46 -2.11
CA VAL A 156 1.72 23.49 -1.24
C VAL A 156 1.16 23.33 0.16
N LEU A 157 2.07 23.12 1.12
CA LEU A 157 1.74 23.01 2.53
C LEU A 157 1.55 24.39 3.18
N ASP A 158 2.43 25.34 2.83
CA ASP A 158 2.43 26.66 3.43
C ASP A 158 3.05 27.73 2.51
N ARG A 159 2.67 29.01 2.72
CA ARG A 159 3.24 30.20 2.08
C ARG A 159 3.40 31.31 3.10
N GLY A 160 4.61 31.81 3.26
CA GLY A 160 4.95 33.00 4.05
C GLY A 160 5.34 34.16 3.14
N PHE A 161 4.83 35.36 3.42
CA PHE A 161 5.15 36.57 2.65
C PHE A 161 6.15 37.43 3.44
N GLY A 162 7.36 37.57 2.89
CA GLY A 162 8.42 38.38 3.46
C GLY A 162 8.63 39.70 2.71
N SER A 163 9.60 40.53 3.16
CA SER A 163 9.98 41.80 2.50
C SER A 163 10.56 41.57 1.11
N ASP A 164 11.32 40.50 0.91
CA ASP A 164 12.17 40.29 -0.27
C ASP A 164 11.64 39.15 -1.19
N GLY A 165 10.57 38.46 -0.78
CA GLY A 165 10.01 37.34 -1.53
C GLY A 165 8.98 36.53 -0.74
N ILE A 166 8.69 35.36 -1.25
CA ILE A 166 7.74 34.41 -0.67
C ILE A 166 8.48 33.15 -0.23
N GLU A 167 8.21 32.73 0.99
CA GLU A 167 8.63 31.43 1.52
C GLU A 167 7.58 30.37 1.17
N TYR A 168 8.02 29.25 0.68
CA TYR A 168 7.18 28.11 0.32
C TYR A 168 7.56 26.87 1.10
N LYS A 169 6.57 26.11 1.54
CA LYS A 169 6.72 24.73 1.95
C LYS A 169 5.85 23.85 1.06
N ILE A 170 6.49 23.00 0.26
CA ILE A 170 5.82 22.11 -0.68
C ILE A 170 6.03 20.65 -0.29
N LYS A 171 5.15 19.77 -0.79
CA LYS A 171 5.21 18.31 -0.57
C LYS A 171 4.85 17.59 -1.86
N ASP A 172 5.83 16.91 -2.46
CA ASP A 172 5.58 16.13 -3.68
C ASP A 172 6.73 15.13 -3.93
N ASP A 173 6.67 14.42 -5.06
CA ASP A 173 7.75 13.53 -5.47
C ASP A 173 9.02 14.33 -5.85
N ILE A 174 10.17 13.62 -5.82
CA ILE A 174 11.48 14.25 -6.04
C ILE A 174 11.61 14.90 -7.43
N GLU A 175 10.94 14.37 -8.44
CA GLU A 175 10.99 14.92 -9.81
C GLU A 175 10.37 16.30 -9.85
N LYS A 176 9.19 16.46 -9.23
CA LYS A 176 8.50 17.75 -9.14
C LYS A 176 9.25 18.76 -8.26
N ILE A 177 9.84 18.29 -7.14
CA ILE A 177 10.70 19.14 -6.31
C ILE A 177 11.91 19.65 -7.11
N ASN A 178 12.53 18.80 -7.94
CA ASN A 178 13.67 19.20 -8.76
C ASN A 178 13.30 20.20 -9.85
N LEU A 179 12.05 20.20 -10.35
CA LEU A 179 11.57 21.27 -11.25
C LEU A 179 11.60 22.65 -10.55
N ILE A 180 11.14 22.70 -9.28
CA ILE A 180 11.20 23.94 -8.49
C ILE A 180 12.64 24.37 -8.22
N LYS A 181 13.51 23.42 -7.82
CA LYS A 181 14.95 23.71 -7.58
C LYS A 181 15.64 24.28 -8.81
N GLY A 182 15.27 23.82 -10.00
CA GLY A 182 15.85 24.31 -11.27
C GLY A 182 15.40 25.69 -11.67
N ALA A 183 14.31 26.22 -11.07
CA ALA A 183 13.77 27.57 -11.32
C ALA A 183 14.20 28.61 -10.28
N LEU A 184 14.81 28.20 -9.17
CA LEU A 184 15.35 29.09 -8.12
C LEU A 184 16.72 29.63 -8.51
#